data_4e2db36b4d75e15591d034da95fe8e0e
#
_entry.id   4e2db36b4d75e15591d034da95fe8e0e
#
_cell.length_a   1.000
_cell.length_b   1.000
_cell.length_c   1.000
_cell.angle_alpha   90.00
_cell.angle_beta   90.00
_cell.angle_gamma   90.00
#
_symmetry.space_group_name_H-M   'P 1'
#
loop_
_entity.id
_entity.type
_entity.pdbx_description
1 polymer ?
#
loop_
_entity_poly.entity_id
_entity_poly.type
_entity_poly.pdbx_seq_one_letter_code
_entity_poly.pdbx_strand_id
1 'polypeptide(L)'
;VDLYLHEMPGGQFTNLLEQAKALGLGDRWEEVCRAYADVNRLLGDIVKVTPTSKSVGDLALMLVTNGLRADDLLSDSRELAFPETVIDLLAGRMGQPPGGFPPAVVKRIVRDADLVTGRPGESLPPADFAAAARKAGELVGRTASPREVLSWLLYPRVFQDFAQHRAKHGDVSPIPTPAFLEGPKPGEELSISIEPGKTLVVRLLTVGEPHADGTRTVFFELNGQPRSVTVADRSLEAKVQRRPKAVVGDAREVGAPMPGLIVTVAVRPGDVVTKGQKLLSLEAMKMETTVYAERDGRIGEVLVAPGTPVEAGELVARYADA
;
A
#
# COMPACT_ATOMS: atom_id res chain seq x y z
N VAL A 1 -4.47 30.82 1.84
CA VAL A 1 -5.89 31.13 1.52
C VAL A 1 -6.58 29.87 1.02
N ASP A 2 -5.96 29.09 0.14
CA ASP A 2 -6.58 27.91 -0.49
C ASP A 2 -6.95 26.81 0.51
N LEU A 3 -6.19 26.69 1.61
CA LEU A 3 -6.44 25.71 2.67
C LEU A 3 -7.86 25.87 3.27
N TYR A 4 -8.35 27.09 3.40
CA TYR A 4 -9.70 27.38 3.89
C TYR A 4 -10.79 27.00 2.88
N LEU A 5 -10.49 27.06 1.59
CA LEU A 5 -11.45 26.70 0.54
C LEU A 5 -11.66 25.19 0.45
N HIS A 6 -10.63 24.41 0.77
CA HIS A 6 -10.67 22.94 0.68
C HIS A 6 -10.90 22.28 2.04
N GLU A 7 -10.86 23.05 3.12
CA GLU A 7 -11.08 22.57 4.48
C GLU A 7 -10.20 21.36 4.87
N MET A 8 -9.05 21.24 4.25
CA MET A 8 -8.14 20.11 4.46
C MET A 8 -7.28 20.36 5.70
N PRO A 9 -7.23 19.45 6.68
CA PRO A 9 -6.32 19.58 7.83
C PRO A 9 -4.87 19.66 7.38
N GLY A 10 -4.04 20.47 8.05
CA GLY A 10 -2.66 20.75 7.61
C GLY A 10 -1.80 19.50 7.39
N GLY A 11 -1.85 18.52 8.29
CA GLY A 11 -1.15 17.24 8.13
C GLY A 11 -1.67 16.41 6.95
N GLN A 12 -2.97 16.49 6.67
CA GLN A 12 -3.55 15.81 5.52
C GLN A 12 -3.15 16.49 4.20
N PHE A 13 -3.04 17.82 4.18
CA PHE A 13 -2.61 18.57 3.01
C PHE A 13 -1.24 18.08 2.51
N THR A 14 -0.24 18.02 3.39
CA THR A 14 1.11 17.57 3.02
C THR A 14 1.14 16.12 2.58
N ASN A 15 0.46 15.23 3.30
CA ASN A 15 0.41 13.82 2.96
C ASN A 15 -0.31 13.56 1.63
N LEU A 16 -1.47 14.20 1.42
CA LEU A 16 -2.26 14.01 0.20
C LEU A 16 -1.56 14.59 -1.03
N LEU A 17 -0.82 15.70 -0.89
CA LEU A 17 -0.02 16.27 -1.98
C LEU A 17 1.05 15.28 -2.47
N GLU A 18 1.78 14.65 -1.53
CA GLU A 18 2.79 13.65 -1.90
C GLU A 18 2.16 12.39 -2.50
N GLN A 19 0.99 11.96 -2.00
CA GLN A 19 0.22 10.87 -2.60
C GLN A 19 -0.24 11.21 -4.02
N ALA A 20 -0.77 12.42 -4.24
CA ALA A 20 -1.18 12.90 -5.56
C ALA A 20 0.00 12.90 -6.55
N LYS A 21 1.16 13.42 -6.14
CA LYS A 21 2.38 13.40 -6.96
C LYS A 21 2.79 11.97 -7.33
N ALA A 22 2.79 11.04 -6.36
CA ALA A 22 3.14 9.64 -6.60
C ALA A 22 2.17 8.93 -7.54
N LEU A 23 0.90 9.36 -7.58
CA LEU A 23 -0.11 8.88 -8.50
C LEU A 23 -0.10 9.60 -9.87
N GLY A 24 0.85 10.51 -10.12
CA GLY A 24 0.92 11.31 -11.34
C GLY A 24 -0.14 12.42 -11.43
N LEU A 25 -0.75 12.78 -10.29
CA LEU A 25 -1.77 13.83 -10.21
C LEU A 25 -1.22 15.18 -9.70
N GLY A 26 0.12 15.34 -9.67
CA GLY A 26 0.74 16.58 -9.19
C GLY A 26 0.26 17.84 -9.90
N ASP A 27 0.14 17.79 -11.22
CA ASP A 27 -0.34 18.90 -12.07
C ASP A 27 -1.87 19.11 -11.94
N ARG A 28 -2.58 18.15 -11.36
CA ARG A 28 -4.02 18.19 -11.09
C ARG A 28 -4.33 18.44 -9.60
N TRP A 29 -3.38 18.97 -8.84
CA TRP A 29 -3.53 19.16 -7.40
C TRP A 29 -4.75 20.00 -7.01
N GLU A 30 -5.04 21.06 -7.73
CA GLU A 30 -6.24 21.88 -7.47
C GLU A 30 -7.54 21.10 -7.66
N GLU A 31 -7.58 20.15 -8.59
CA GLU A 31 -8.72 19.27 -8.79
C GLU A 31 -8.87 18.29 -7.62
N VAL A 32 -7.76 17.74 -7.13
CA VAL A 32 -7.74 16.88 -5.92
C VAL A 32 -8.26 17.66 -4.71
N CYS A 33 -7.82 18.90 -4.51
CA CYS A 33 -8.30 19.76 -3.42
C CYS A 33 -9.81 20.00 -3.49
N ARG A 34 -10.33 20.30 -4.68
CA ARG A 34 -11.79 20.48 -4.89
C ARG A 34 -12.53 19.17 -4.61
N ALA A 35 -12.04 18.05 -5.16
CA ALA A 35 -12.62 16.74 -4.92
C ALA A 35 -12.64 16.38 -3.44
N TYR A 36 -11.62 16.77 -2.66
CA TYR A 36 -11.57 16.53 -1.21
C TYR A 36 -12.74 17.24 -0.48
N ALA A 37 -13.01 18.50 -0.81
CA ALA A 37 -14.15 19.23 -0.23
C ALA A 37 -15.50 18.65 -0.68
N ASP A 38 -15.61 18.28 -1.96
CA ASP A 38 -16.83 17.69 -2.53
C ASP A 38 -17.12 16.32 -1.92
N VAL A 39 -16.09 15.49 -1.73
CA VAL A 39 -16.19 14.18 -1.06
C VAL A 39 -16.64 14.38 0.40
N ASN A 40 -16.10 15.35 1.12
CA ASN A 40 -16.54 15.60 2.51
C ASN A 40 -18.03 15.93 2.57
N ARG A 41 -18.52 16.77 1.66
CA ARG A 41 -19.96 17.07 1.53
C ARG A 41 -20.78 15.84 1.17
N LEU A 42 -20.29 15.02 0.22
CA LEU A 42 -20.92 13.77 -0.16
C LEU A 42 -21.07 12.81 1.04
N LEU A 43 -20.10 12.79 1.95
CA LEU A 43 -20.11 11.97 3.16
C LEU A 43 -20.93 12.56 4.32
N GLY A 44 -21.52 13.74 4.14
CA GLY A 44 -22.37 14.41 5.15
C GLY A 44 -21.62 15.40 6.03
N ASP A 45 -20.58 16.05 5.52
CA ASP A 45 -19.75 17.03 6.24
C ASP A 45 -19.17 16.49 7.56
N ILE A 46 -18.55 15.32 7.46
CA ILE A 46 -17.97 14.66 8.63
C ILE A 46 -16.76 15.41 9.18
N VAL A 47 -16.48 15.22 10.48
CA VAL A 47 -15.29 15.78 11.13
C VAL A 47 -14.03 15.11 10.54
N LYS A 48 -13.14 15.94 10.00
CA LYS A 48 -11.92 15.50 9.32
C LYS A 48 -10.75 15.40 10.30
N VAL A 49 -10.73 14.34 11.08
CA VAL A 49 -9.61 13.93 11.95
C VAL A 49 -9.17 12.52 11.58
N THR A 50 -7.99 12.09 12.02
CA THR A 50 -7.56 10.70 11.79
C THR A 50 -8.53 9.73 12.50
N PRO A 51 -9.05 8.70 11.81
CA PRO A 51 -8.74 8.23 10.45
C PRO A 51 -9.61 8.82 9.32
N THR A 52 -10.68 9.58 9.61
CA THR A 52 -11.66 10.04 8.63
C THR A 52 -11.07 10.92 7.54
N SER A 53 -10.16 11.83 7.90
CA SER A 53 -9.48 12.70 6.92
C SER A 53 -8.71 11.92 5.86
N LYS A 54 -8.14 10.76 6.23
CA LYS A 54 -7.48 9.86 5.27
C LYS A 54 -8.49 9.27 4.30
N SER A 55 -9.62 8.74 4.78
CA SER A 55 -10.64 8.14 3.92
C SER A 55 -11.25 9.15 2.94
N VAL A 56 -11.46 10.41 3.38
CA VAL A 56 -11.88 11.50 2.49
C VAL A 56 -10.84 11.74 1.38
N GLY A 57 -9.56 11.78 1.74
CA GLY A 57 -8.46 11.95 0.78
C GLY A 57 -8.34 10.78 -0.20
N ASP A 58 -8.43 9.55 0.29
CA ASP A 58 -8.33 8.35 -0.52
C ASP A 58 -9.47 8.30 -1.56
N LEU A 59 -10.71 8.66 -1.16
CA LEU A 59 -11.83 8.74 -2.10
C LEU A 59 -11.65 9.88 -3.11
N ALA A 60 -11.16 11.04 -2.68
CA ALA A 60 -10.89 12.15 -3.59
C ALA A 60 -9.84 11.78 -4.65
N LEU A 61 -8.73 11.16 -4.25
CA LEU A 61 -7.72 10.67 -5.19
C LEU A 61 -8.27 9.63 -6.16
N MET A 62 -9.07 8.68 -5.65
CA MET A 62 -9.70 7.65 -6.47
C MET A 62 -10.63 8.26 -7.52
N LEU A 63 -11.47 9.24 -7.15
CA LEU A 63 -12.36 9.92 -8.09
C LEU A 63 -11.59 10.66 -9.17
N VAL A 64 -10.60 11.47 -8.80
CA VAL A 64 -9.77 12.22 -9.75
C VAL A 64 -8.99 11.29 -10.68
N THR A 65 -8.44 10.18 -10.17
CA THR A 65 -7.75 9.17 -10.98
C THR A 65 -8.66 8.57 -12.05
N ASN A 66 -9.93 8.33 -11.70
CA ASN A 66 -10.92 7.74 -12.60
C ASN A 66 -11.69 8.78 -13.44
N GLY A 67 -11.33 10.07 -13.38
CA GLY A 67 -12.00 11.15 -14.10
C GLY A 67 -13.44 11.38 -13.65
N LEU A 68 -13.75 11.10 -12.38
CA LEU A 68 -15.07 11.23 -11.78
C LEU A 68 -15.15 12.46 -10.88
N ARG A 69 -16.35 13.02 -10.77
CA ARG A 69 -16.71 14.00 -9.76
C ARG A 69 -17.51 13.34 -8.64
N ALA A 70 -17.50 13.94 -7.45
CA ALA A 70 -18.26 13.42 -6.32
C ALA A 70 -19.76 13.34 -6.62
N ASP A 71 -20.31 14.33 -7.33
CA ASP A 71 -21.72 14.39 -7.73
C ASP A 71 -22.12 13.24 -8.66
N ASP A 72 -21.19 12.79 -9.50
CA ASP A 72 -21.44 11.74 -10.48
C ASP A 72 -21.42 10.34 -9.86
N LEU A 73 -20.86 10.18 -8.67
CA LEU A 73 -20.62 8.89 -8.03
C LEU A 73 -21.88 8.03 -7.87
N LEU A 74 -23.01 8.65 -7.54
CA LEU A 74 -24.28 7.95 -7.31
C LEU A 74 -24.99 7.60 -8.63
N SER A 75 -24.75 8.34 -9.69
CA SER A 75 -25.34 8.15 -11.02
C SER A 75 -24.48 7.29 -11.96
N ASP A 76 -23.20 7.15 -11.66
CA ASP A 76 -22.27 6.35 -12.48
C ASP A 76 -22.58 4.86 -12.34
N SER A 77 -22.84 4.21 -13.48
CA SER A 77 -23.16 2.77 -13.53
C SER A 77 -21.92 1.87 -13.55
N ARG A 78 -20.71 2.44 -13.67
CA ARG A 78 -19.46 1.66 -13.69
C ARG A 78 -19.25 0.92 -12.38
N GLU A 79 -18.71 -0.27 -12.47
CA GLU A 79 -18.19 -0.98 -11.31
C GLU A 79 -16.85 -0.36 -10.91
N LEU A 80 -16.84 0.32 -9.76
CA LEU A 80 -15.66 1.02 -9.26
C LEU A 80 -15.02 0.22 -8.13
N ALA A 81 -13.69 0.19 -8.12
CA ALA A 81 -12.90 -0.33 -7.01
C ALA A 81 -12.67 0.80 -6.00
N PHE A 82 -13.29 0.70 -4.84
CA PHE A 82 -13.15 1.69 -3.78
C PHE A 82 -11.99 1.34 -2.85
N PRO A 83 -11.25 2.34 -2.32
CA PRO A 83 -10.25 2.11 -1.28
C PRO A 83 -10.86 1.44 -0.04
N GLU A 84 -10.15 0.46 0.53
CA GLU A 84 -10.61 -0.26 1.74
C GLU A 84 -10.90 0.70 2.91
N THR A 85 -10.10 1.76 3.06
CA THR A 85 -10.32 2.79 4.09
C THR A 85 -11.67 3.49 3.97
N VAL A 86 -12.19 3.63 2.75
CA VAL A 86 -13.51 4.24 2.48
C VAL A 86 -14.61 3.24 2.78
N ILE A 87 -14.43 1.99 2.38
CA ILE A 87 -15.36 0.89 2.69
C ILE A 87 -15.46 0.71 4.21
N ASP A 88 -14.34 0.63 4.92
CA ASP A 88 -14.29 0.46 6.37
C ASP A 88 -14.92 1.64 7.12
N LEU A 89 -14.70 2.86 6.64
CA LEU A 89 -15.34 4.05 7.22
C LEU A 89 -16.86 3.97 7.10
N LEU A 90 -17.37 3.74 5.90
CA LEU A 90 -18.81 3.72 5.61
C LEU A 90 -19.51 2.48 6.18
N ALA A 91 -18.80 1.35 6.31
CA ALA A 91 -19.28 0.16 6.99
C ALA A 91 -19.35 0.34 8.54
N GLY A 92 -18.86 1.47 9.07
CA GLY A 92 -18.87 1.74 10.51
C GLY A 92 -17.74 1.08 11.29
N ARG A 93 -16.78 0.43 10.64
CA ARG A 93 -15.64 -0.25 11.31
C ARG A 93 -14.66 0.73 11.95
N MET A 94 -14.68 1.99 11.54
CA MET A 94 -13.91 3.09 12.13
C MET A 94 -14.73 3.96 13.11
N GLY A 95 -15.92 3.50 13.49
CA GLY A 95 -16.91 4.28 14.20
C GLY A 95 -17.86 5.04 13.25
N GLN A 96 -18.77 5.82 13.81
CA GLN A 96 -19.78 6.53 13.04
C GLN A 96 -19.85 7.99 13.47
N PRO A 97 -20.04 8.92 12.53
CA PRO A 97 -20.29 10.31 12.87
C PRO A 97 -21.71 10.46 13.49
N PRO A 98 -21.96 11.51 14.27
CA PRO A 98 -23.31 11.87 14.68
C PRO A 98 -24.23 12.00 13.46
N GLY A 99 -25.37 11.31 13.48
CA GLY A 99 -26.30 11.29 12.35
C GLY A 99 -26.02 10.24 11.28
N GLY A 100 -24.91 9.51 11.37
CA GLY A 100 -24.52 8.48 10.40
C GLY A 100 -24.05 9.03 9.05
N PHE A 101 -23.90 8.14 8.08
CA PHE A 101 -23.53 8.49 6.69
C PHE A 101 -24.77 8.51 5.80
N PRO A 102 -24.76 9.27 4.67
CA PRO A 102 -25.85 9.26 3.70
C PRO A 102 -26.13 7.86 3.16
N PRO A 103 -27.37 7.30 3.31
CA PRO A 103 -27.65 5.90 2.96
C PRO A 103 -27.36 5.53 1.51
N ALA A 104 -27.56 6.47 0.57
CA ALA A 104 -27.27 6.23 -0.85
C ALA A 104 -25.78 6.01 -1.10
N VAL A 105 -24.91 6.75 -0.41
CA VAL A 105 -23.45 6.62 -0.50
C VAL A 105 -22.99 5.29 0.10
N VAL A 106 -23.53 4.94 1.28
CA VAL A 106 -23.25 3.63 1.91
C VAL A 106 -23.62 2.50 0.98
N LYS A 107 -24.84 2.49 0.43
CA LYS A 107 -25.30 1.46 -0.49
C LYS A 107 -24.43 1.36 -1.74
N ARG A 108 -23.96 2.49 -2.27
CA ARG A 108 -23.12 2.54 -3.49
C ARG A 108 -21.73 1.96 -3.27
N ILE A 109 -21.14 2.21 -2.11
CA ILE A 109 -19.72 1.90 -1.82
C ILE A 109 -19.57 0.59 -1.06
N VAL A 110 -20.37 0.39 0.01
CA VAL A 110 -20.19 -0.77 0.91
C VAL A 110 -20.79 -2.05 0.31
N ARG A 111 -21.80 -1.90 -0.58
CA ARG A 111 -22.47 -3.05 -1.23
C ARG A 111 -23.01 -4.04 -0.19
N ASP A 112 -22.55 -5.31 -0.26
CA ASP A 112 -23.01 -6.42 0.57
C ASP A 112 -22.16 -6.63 1.84
N ALA A 113 -21.25 -5.69 2.17
CA ALA A 113 -20.42 -5.82 3.37
C ALA A 113 -21.27 -5.60 4.64
N ASP A 114 -20.96 -6.35 5.70
CA ASP A 114 -21.62 -6.22 6.99
C ASP A 114 -21.41 -4.83 7.59
N LEU A 115 -22.52 -4.17 7.96
CA LEU A 115 -22.51 -2.88 8.62
C LEU A 115 -22.36 -3.03 10.13
N VAL A 116 -21.47 -2.25 10.72
CA VAL A 116 -21.30 -2.15 12.17
C VAL A 116 -22.10 -0.95 12.68
N THR A 117 -23.10 -1.20 13.53
CA THR A 117 -24.01 -0.15 14.05
C THR A 117 -23.66 0.33 15.45
N GLY A 118 -22.78 -0.39 16.15
CA GLY A 118 -22.30 -0.05 17.51
C GLY A 118 -20.85 0.37 17.52
N ARG A 119 -20.23 0.25 18.70
CA ARG A 119 -18.77 0.43 18.81
C ARG A 119 -18.05 -0.77 18.17
N PRO A 120 -17.17 -0.56 17.20
CA PRO A 120 -16.52 -1.65 16.49
C PRO A 120 -15.81 -2.65 17.42
N GLY A 121 -15.19 -2.14 18.50
CA GLY A 121 -14.50 -2.99 19.48
C GLY A 121 -15.38 -3.92 20.30
N GLU A 122 -16.71 -3.69 20.36
CA GLU A 122 -17.63 -4.56 21.11
C GLU A 122 -17.92 -5.89 20.41
N SER A 123 -17.85 -5.90 19.07
CA SER A 123 -18.08 -7.08 18.25
C SER A 123 -16.82 -7.90 17.99
N LEU A 124 -15.63 -7.36 18.30
CA LEU A 124 -14.38 -8.09 18.09
C LEU A 124 -14.20 -9.20 19.13
N PRO A 125 -13.78 -10.41 18.71
CA PRO A 125 -13.43 -11.47 19.65
C PRO A 125 -12.21 -11.04 20.49
N PRO A 126 -12.08 -11.57 21.72
CA PRO A 126 -10.87 -11.39 22.52
C PRO A 126 -9.63 -11.83 21.75
N ALA A 127 -8.52 -11.09 21.89
CA ALA A 127 -7.27 -11.43 21.24
C ALA A 127 -6.74 -12.78 21.75
N ASP A 128 -6.42 -13.71 20.85
CA ASP A 128 -5.75 -14.97 21.19
C ASP A 128 -4.23 -14.75 21.22
N PHE A 129 -3.74 -14.46 22.42
CA PHE A 129 -2.31 -14.24 22.66
C PHE A 129 -1.46 -15.50 22.40
N ALA A 130 -2.03 -16.70 22.60
CA ALA A 130 -1.30 -17.93 22.35
C ALA A 130 -1.11 -18.17 20.84
N ALA A 131 -2.14 -17.96 20.05
CA ALA A 131 -2.04 -18.01 18.59
C ALA A 131 -1.10 -16.91 18.05
N ALA A 132 -1.21 -15.70 18.58
CA ALA A 132 -0.34 -14.60 18.22
C ALA A 132 1.14 -14.89 18.55
N ALA A 133 1.43 -15.48 19.70
CA ALA A 133 2.79 -15.87 20.09
C ALA A 133 3.38 -16.93 19.14
N ARG A 134 2.59 -17.93 18.77
CA ARG A 134 3.00 -18.93 17.78
C ARG A 134 3.33 -18.27 16.43
N LYS A 135 2.40 -17.44 15.94
CA LYS A 135 2.55 -16.77 14.63
C LYS A 135 3.74 -15.81 14.59
N ALA A 136 3.90 -14.99 15.62
CA ALA A 136 5.06 -14.12 15.75
C ALA A 136 6.37 -14.93 15.85
N GLY A 137 6.36 -16.05 16.58
CA GLY A 137 7.52 -16.96 16.71
C GLY A 137 7.91 -17.59 15.36
N GLU A 138 6.95 -18.03 14.55
CA GLU A 138 7.19 -18.52 13.18
C GLU A 138 7.89 -17.46 12.31
N LEU A 139 7.43 -16.21 12.39
CA LEU A 139 7.96 -15.11 11.59
C LEU A 139 9.40 -14.73 11.98
N VAL A 140 9.72 -14.75 13.27
CA VAL A 140 11.06 -14.40 13.76
C VAL A 140 12.01 -15.61 13.88
N GLY A 141 11.54 -16.84 13.65
CA GLY A 141 12.33 -18.07 13.70
C GLY A 141 12.77 -18.47 15.11
N ARG A 142 12.12 -17.97 16.17
CA ARG A 142 12.39 -18.26 17.58
C ARG A 142 11.16 -17.95 18.45
N THR A 143 11.24 -18.23 19.73
CA THR A 143 10.21 -17.76 20.67
C THR A 143 10.10 -16.23 20.60
N ALA A 144 8.88 -15.74 20.29
CA ALA A 144 8.61 -14.31 20.24
C ALA A 144 8.60 -13.69 21.65
N SER A 145 9.16 -12.52 21.79
CA SER A 145 9.06 -11.72 23.01
C SER A 145 7.64 -11.17 23.18
N PRO A 146 7.22 -10.78 24.40
CA PRO A 146 5.92 -10.15 24.62
C PRO A 146 5.69 -8.91 23.74
N ARG A 147 6.72 -8.12 23.46
CA ARG A 147 6.64 -6.95 22.57
C ARG A 147 6.36 -7.37 21.14
N GLU A 148 6.98 -8.42 20.64
CA GLU A 148 6.77 -8.94 19.30
C GLU A 148 5.34 -9.51 19.13
N VAL A 149 4.82 -10.18 20.16
CA VAL A 149 3.43 -10.67 20.19
C VAL A 149 2.45 -9.50 20.12
N LEU A 150 2.67 -8.44 20.90
CA LEU A 150 1.84 -7.23 20.85
C LEU A 150 1.96 -6.51 19.50
N SER A 151 3.17 -6.41 18.94
CA SER A 151 3.39 -5.80 17.63
C SER A 151 2.67 -6.57 16.52
N TRP A 152 2.67 -7.90 16.57
CA TRP A 152 1.90 -8.74 15.67
C TRP A 152 0.39 -8.48 15.80
N LEU A 153 -0.14 -8.42 17.02
CA LEU A 153 -1.57 -8.19 17.25
C LEU A 153 -2.03 -6.79 16.78
N LEU A 154 -1.19 -5.78 16.99
CA LEU A 154 -1.54 -4.40 16.65
C LEU A 154 -1.30 -4.06 15.18
N TYR A 155 -0.24 -4.61 14.59
CA TYR A 155 0.24 -4.24 13.25
C TYR A 155 0.78 -5.47 12.51
N PRO A 156 -0.05 -6.49 12.19
CA PRO A 156 0.43 -7.77 11.70
C PRO A 156 1.26 -7.66 10.43
N ARG A 157 0.84 -6.83 9.48
CA ARG A 157 1.56 -6.62 8.22
C ARG A 157 2.91 -5.95 8.44
N VAL A 158 2.93 -4.85 9.18
CA VAL A 158 4.18 -4.11 9.48
C VAL A 158 5.17 -5.01 10.24
N PHE A 159 4.68 -5.82 11.18
CA PHE A 159 5.53 -6.77 11.89
C PHE A 159 6.07 -7.87 10.96
N GLN A 160 5.27 -8.38 10.04
CA GLN A 160 5.71 -9.36 9.05
C GLN A 160 6.81 -8.80 8.14
N ASP A 161 6.62 -7.60 7.62
CA ASP A 161 7.61 -6.92 6.77
C ASP A 161 8.91 -6.68 7.53
N PHE A 162 8.81 -6.24 8.79
CA PHE A 162 9.96 -6.08 9.69
C PHE A 162 10.70 -7.41 9.93
N ALA A 163 9.97 -8.49 10.21
CA ALA A 163 10.56 -9.81 10.44
C ALA A 163 11.28 -10.34 9.19
N GLN A 164 10.68 -10.17 8.01
CA GLN A 164 11.30 -10.53 6.72
C GLN A 164 12.57 -9.71 6.45
N HIS A 165 12.50 -8.39 6.68
CA HIS A 165 13.66 -7.52 6.53
C HIS A 165 14.80 -7.96 7.47
N ARG A 166 14.48 -8.22 8.72
CA ARG A 166 15.46 -8.68 9.71
C ARG A 166 16.04 -10.07 9.38
N ALA A 167 15.23 -10.99 8.86
CA ALA A 167 15.72 -12.29 8.40
C ALA A 167 16.70 -12.16 7.22
N LYS A 168 16.47 -11.22 6.32
CA LYS A 168 17.31 -10.96 5.15
C LYS A 168 18.62 -10.22 5.50
N HIS A 169 18.56 -9.23 6.38
CA HIS A 169 19.67 -8.30 6.61
C HIS A 169 20.34 -8.46 7.99
N GLY A 170 19.78 -9.29 8.87
CA GLY A 170 20.23 -9.41 10.25
C GLY A 170 19.78 -8.24 11.13
N ASP A 171 20.44 -8.08 12.28
CA ASP A 171 20.19 -6.98 13.20
C ASP A 171 20.97 -5.73 12.78
N VAL A 172 20.28 -4.77 12.21
CA VAL A 172 20.85 -3.49 11.77
C VAL A 172 20.81 -2.40 12.84
N SER A 173 20.28 -2.69 14.04
CA SER A 173 20.16 -1.71 15.12
C SER A 173 21.49 -1.11 15.61
N PRO A 174 22.65 -1.79 15.49
CA PRO A 174 23.95 -1.20 15.82
C PRO A 174 24.43 -0.15 14.82
N ILE A 175 23.83 -0.06 13.61
CA ILE A 175 24.25 0.89 12.59
C ILE A 175 23.78 2.30 13.00
N PRO A 176 24.65 3.33 12.99
CA PRO A 176 24.24 4.71 13.24
C PRO A 176 23.13 5.16 12.31
N THR A 177 22.11 5.84 12.83
CA THR A 177 20.93 6.24 12.04
C THR A 177 21.23 6.99 10.74
N PRO A 178 22.16 7.98 10.70
CA PRO A 178 22.52 8.65 9.44
C PRO A 178 23.10 7.67 8.41
N ALA A 179 23.98 6.77 8.84
CA ALA A 179 24.57 5.75 7.97
C ALA A 179 23.55 4.74 7.45
N PHE A 180 22.53 4.39 8.26
CA PHE A 180 21.45 3.51 7.86
C PHE A 180 20.51 4.18 6.81
N LEU A 181 20.22 5.47 6.97
CA LEU A 181 19.29 6.20 6.10
C LEU A 181 19.94 6.69 4.80
N GLU A 182 21.16 7.22 4.88
CA GLU A 182 21.83 7.89 3.76
C GLU A 182 22.96 7.04 3.14
N GLY A 183 23.43 6.04 3.87
CA GLY A 183 24.63 5.28 3.53
C GLY A 183 25.94 6.08 3.78
N PRO A 184 27.10 5.40 3.82
CA PRO A 184 28.40 6.06 3.90
C PRO A 184 28.79 6.66 2.54
N LYS A 185 29.54 7.76 2.54
CA LYS A 185 30.15 8.33 1.34
C LYS A 185 31.47 7.62 1.02
N PRO A 186 31.89 7.59 -0.26
CA PRO A 186 33.21 7.04 -0.61
C PRO A 186 34.34 7.66 0.21
N GLY A 187 35.16 6.81 0.83
CA GLY A 187 36.23 7.20 1.75
C GLY A 187 35.81 7.43 3.19
N GLU A 188 34.51 7.47 3.49
CA GLU A 188 33.99 7.59 4.86
C GLU A 188 34.15 6.29 5.63
N GLU A 189 34.53 6.42 6.91
CA GLU A 189 34.73 5.32 7.84
C GLU A 189 33.65 5.33 8.92
N LEU A 190 33.03 4.18 9.12
CA LEU A 190 32.00 3.95 10.14
C LEU A 190 32.51 2.95 11.16
N SER A 191 32.41 3.30 12.44
CA SER A 191 32.64 2.39 13.56
C SER A 191 31.32 1.88 14.11
N ILE A 192 31.10 0.56 14.04
CA ILE A 192 29.86 -0.10 14.43
C ILE A 192 30.15 -1.08 15.57
N SER A 193 29.65 -0.79 16.77
CA SER A 193 29.77 -1.69 17.92
C SER A 193 28.67 -2.75 17.86
N ILE A 194 29.04 -3.99 17.57
CA ILE A 194 28.10 -5.12 17.44
C ILE A 194 27.87 -5.85 18.76
N GLU A 195 28.85 -5.85 19.64
CA GLU A 195 28.81 -6.45 20.97
C GLU A 195 29.78 -5.67 21.91
N PRO A 196 29.67 -5.79 23.23
CA PRO A 196 30.64 -5.21 24.14
C PRO A 196 32.08 -5.66 23.82
N GLY A 197 32.96 -4.71 23.54
CA GLY A 197 34.33 -4.96 23.14
C GLY A 197 34.56 -5.41 21.70
N LYS A 198 33.53 -5.44 20.87
CA LYS A 198 33.62 -5.87 19.47
C LYS A 198 33.09 -4.78 18.53
N THR A 199 34.01 -4.09 17.91
CA THR A 199 33.71 -3.01 16.96
C THR A 199 34.14 -3.41 15.54
N LEU A 200 33.30 -3.17 14.58
CA LEU A 200 33.61 -3.27 13.16
C LEU A 200 33.90 -1.87 12.62
N VAL A 201 34.99 -1.75 11.87
CA VAL A 201 35.32 -0.54 11.15
C VAL A 201 35.06 -0.81 9.66
N VAL A 202 34.11 -0.08 9.10
CA VAL A 202 33.66 -0.22 7.72
C VAL A 202 34.00 1.06 6.96
N ARG A 203 34.73 0.97 5.86
CA ARG A 203 35.04 2.10 4.99
C ARG A 203 34.55 1.82 3.58
N LEU A 204 33.63 2.64 3.06
CA LEU A 204 33.20 2.54 1.68
C LEU A 204 34.32 3.01 0.75
N LEU A 205 34.72 2.18 -0.20
CA LEU A 205 35.75 2.53 -1.19
C LEU A 205 35.08 3.13 -2.44
N THR A 206 34.21 2.35 -3.08
CA THR A 206 33.51 2.80 -4.30
C THR A 206 32.30 1.91 -4.59
N VAL A 207 31.40 2.44 -5.40
CA VAL A 207 30.29 1.70 -6.02
C VAL A 207 30.62 1.54 -7.50
N GLY A 208 30.66 0.30 -7.97
CA GLY A 208 30.96 -0.05 -9.35
C GLY A 208 29.89 0.39 -10.34
N GLU A 209 30.21 0.30 -11.63
CA GLU A 209 29.25 0.51 -12.71
C GLU A 209 28.14 -0.54 -12.69
N PRO A 210 26.95 -0.23 -13.23
CA PRO A 210 25.85 -1.17 -13.28
C PRO A 210 26.18 -2.38 -14.17
N HIS A 211 25.87 -3.57 -13.70
CA HIS A 211 25.92 -4.79 -14.49
C HIS A 211 24.68 -4.95 -15.38
N ALA A 212 24.77 -5.78 -16.41
CA ALA A 212 23.67 -6.02 -17.34
C ALA A 212 22.42 -6.67 -16.69
N ASP A 213 22.60 -7.31 -15.54
CA ASP A 213 21.55 -7.95 -14.75
C ASP A 213 20.84 -7.00 -13.76
N GLY A 214 21.16 -5.67 -13.82
CA GLY A 214 20.57 -4.68 -12.94
C GLY A 214 21.19 -4.65 -11.54
N THR A 215 22.37 -5.23 -11.36
CA THR A 215 23.11 -5.16 -10.09
C THR A 215 24.28 -4.22 -10.16
N ARG A 216 24.85 -3.87 -8.97
CA ARG A 216 26.14 -3.17 -8.83
C ARG A 216 27.00 -3.87 -7.79
N THR A 217 28.31 -3.84 -7.98
CA THR A 217 29.27 -4.28 -6.96
C THR A 217 29.68 -3.08 -6.10
N VAL A 218 29.51 -3.21 -4.80
CA VAL A 218 29.96 -2.26 -3.79
C VAL A 218 31.26 -2.78 -3.18
N PHE A 219 32.30 -1.96 -3.20
CA PHE A 219 33.62 -2.27 -2.65
C PHE A 219 33.82 -1.51 -1.34
N PHE A 220 34.23 -2.21 -0.30
CA PHE A 220 34.47 -1.63 1.02
C PHE A 220 35.60 -2.36 1.74
N GLU A 221 36.12 -1.73 2.79
CA GLU A 221 37.02 -2.39 3.75
C GLU A 221 36.26 -2.69 5.05
N LEU A 222 36.50 -3.88 5.58
CA LEU A 222 36.03 -4.29 6.89
C LEU A 222 37.25 -4.59 7.76
N ASN A 223 37.48 -3.78 8.80
CA ASN A 223 38.66 -3.86 9.66
C ASN A 223 39.98 -3.92 8.85
N GLY A 224 40.11 -3.07 7.83
CA GLY A 224 41.25 -2.99 6.94
C GLY A 224 41.36 -4.12 5.88
N GLN A 225 40.37 -5.03 5.84
CA GLN A 225 40.35 -6.10 4.85
C GLN A 225 39.37 -5.75 3.72
N PRO A 226 39.80 -5.80 2.45
CA PRO A 226 38.89 -5.52 1.34
C PRO A 226 37.78 -6.55 1.24
N ARG A 227 36.59 -6.07 0.93
CA ARG A 227 35.35 -6.83 0.73
C ARG A 227 34.57 -6.25 -0.43
N SER A 228 33.76 -7.07 -1.05
CA SER A 228 32.78 -6.64 -2.03
C SER A 228 31.45 -7.34 -1.84
N VAL A 229 30.38 -6.66 -2.21
CA VAL A 229 29.02 -7.22 -2.21
C VAL A 229 28.30 -6.77 -3.46
N THR A 230 27.57 -7.66 -4.10
CA THR A 230 26.70 -7.31 -5.23
C THR A 230 25.29 -7.07 -4.72
N VAL A 231 24.73 -5.93 -5.08
CA VAL A 231 23.39 -5.48 -4.66
C VAL A 231 22.57 -5.08 -5.88
N ALA A 232 21.25 -5.27 -5.80
CA ALA A 232 20.35 -4.79 -6.83
C ALA A 232 20.37 -3.24 -6.87
N ASP A 233 20.50 -2.68 -8.08
CA ASP A 233 20.41 -1.24 -8.28
C ASP A 233 18.97 -0.84 -8.62
N ARG A 234 18.25 -0.33 -7.64
CA ARG A 234 16.87 0.12 -7.80
C ARG A 234 16.70 1.27 -8.80
N SER A 235 17.75 2.03 -9.10
CA SER A 235 17.71 3.07 -10.12
C SER A 235 17.61 2.52 -11.54
N LEU A 236 17.99 1.24 -11.73
CA LEU A 236 17.95 0.54 -13.02
C LEU A 236 16.66 -0.28 -13.20
N GLU A 237 15.91 -0.55 -12.13
CA GLU A 237 14.61 -1.25 -12.17
C GLU A 237 13.54 -0.48 -12.97
N ALA A 238 13.78 0.81 -13.26
CA ALA A 238 12.88 1.64 -14.06
C ALA A 238 12.74 1.24 -15.55
N LYS A 239 13.43 0.21 -16.03
CA LYS A 239 13.24 -0.41 -17.36
C LYS A 239 12.41 -1.68 -17.31
N VAL A 240 11.39 -1.71 -16.45
CA VAL A 240 10.39 -2.78 -16.48
C VAL A 240 9.68 -2.75 -17.82
N GLN A 241 9.63 -3.88 -18.51
CA GLN A 241 8.78 -4.05 -19.70
C GLN A 241 7.37 -3.58 -19.34
N ARG A 242 6.93 -2.49 -19.99
CA ARG A 242 5.56 -1.99 -19.78
C ARG A 242 4.59 -3.07 -20.22
N ARG A 243 3.75 -3.52 -19.31
CA ARG A 243 2.66 -4.45 -19.64
C ARG A 243 1.67 -3.74 -20.54
N PRO A 244 0.96 -4.49 -21.41
CA PRO A 244 -0.11 -3.91 -22.20
C PRO A 244 -1.16 -3.33 -21.25
N LYS A 245 -1.81 -2.25 -21.68
CA LYS A 245 -2.97 -1.71 -20.97
C LYS A 245 -4.20 -2.53 -21.34
N ALA A 246 -5.06 -2.73 -20.36
CA ALA A 246 -6.38 -3.32 -20.60
C ALA A 246 -7.18 -2.44 -21.55
N VAL A 247 -7.85 -3.06 -22.50
CA VAL A 247 -8.70 -2.35 -23.48
C VAL A 247 -9.97 -1.89 -22.78
N VAL A 248 -10.17 -0.58 -22.75
CA VAL A 248 -11.37 0.02 -22.15
C VAL A 248 -12.63 -0.51 -22.84
N GLY A 249 -13.51 -1.15 -22.08
CA GLY A 249 -14.74 -1.75 -22.58
C GLY A 249 -14.62 -3.23 -22.97
N ASP A 250 -13.45 -3.84 -22.98
CA ASP A 250 -13.33 -5.29 -23.10
C ASP A 250 -13.56 -5.96 -21.74
N ALA A 251 -14.73 -6.54 -21.56
CA ALA A 251 -15.12 -7.25 -20.33
C ALA A 251 -14.26 -8.50 -20.01
N ARG A 252 -13.35 -8.88 -20.88
CA ARG A 252 -12.41 -10.00 -20.65
C ARG A 252 -11.13 -9.54 -19.97
N GLU A 253 -10.82 -8.26 -20.01
CA GLU A 253 -9.57 -7.72 -19.49
C GLU A 253 -9.79 -6.97 -18.19
N VAL A 254 -8.96 -7.29 -17.19
CA VAL A 254 -8.97 -6.63 -15.89
C VAL A 254 -7.75 -5.71 -15.82
N GLY A 255 -8.00 -4.40 -15.79
CA GLY A 255 -6.96 -3.38 -15.64
C GLY A 255 -6.74 -2.99 -14.18
N ALA A 256 -5.52 -2.54 -13.86
CA ALA A 256 -5.23 -1.94 -12.56
C ALA A 256 -6.02 -0.60 -12.42
N PRO A 257 -6.81 -0.40 -11.37
CA PRO A 257 -7.63 0.82 -11.20
C PRO A 257 -6.79 2.07 -10.90
N MET A 258 -5.56 1.90 -10.43
CA MET A 258 -4.63 2.98 -10.06
C MET A 258 -3.20 2.46 -10.11
N PRO A 259 -2.18 3.33 -10.19
CA PRO A 259 -0.79 2.88 -10.06
C PRO A 259 -0.53 2.42 -8.63
N GLY A 260 0.29 1.38 -8.47
CA GLY A 260 0.60 0.85 -7.14
C GLY A 260 1.38 -0.46 -7.17
N LEU A 261 1.51 -1.08 -6.02
CA LEU A 261 2.16 -2.38 -5.84
C LEU A 261 1.10 -3.45 -5.58
N ILE A 262 1.13 -4.56 -6.31
CA ILE A 262 0.25 -5.70 -6.05
C ILE A 262 0.60 -6.28 -4.66
N VAL A 263 -0.40 -6.36 -3.79
CA VAL A 263 -0.25 -6.90 -2.43
C VAL A 263 -0.62 -8.37 -2.38
N THR A 264 -1.82 -8.69 -2.88
CA THR A 264 -2.32 -10.07 -2.91
C THR A 264 -2.88 -10.40 -4.28
N VAL A 265 -2.73 -11.64 -4.67
CA VAL A 265 -3.41 -12.24 -5.83
C VAL A 265 -4.23 -13.42 -5.29
N ALA A 266 -5.55 -13.30 -5.37
CA ALA A 266 -6.50 -14.27 -4.78
C ALA A 266 -6.95 -15.34 -5.76
N VAL A 267 -6.60 -15.23 -7.04
CA VAL A 267 -7.03 -16.15 -8.11
C VAL A 267 -5.84 -16.69 -8.90
N ARG A 268 -6.06 -17.84 -9.53
CA ARG A 268 -5.07 -18.51 -10.41
C ARG A 268 -5.67 -18.73 -11.79
N PRO A 269 -4.84 -18.88 -12.84
CA PRO A 269 -5.33 -19.34 -14.13
C PRO A 269 -6.14 -20.64 -13.99
N GLY A 270 -7.33 -20.67 -14.58
CA GLY A 270 -8.26 -21.79 -14.49
C GLY A 270 -9.36 -21.66 -13.43
N ASP A 271 -9.23 -20.75 -12.46
CA ASP A 271 -10.23 -20.56 -11.41
C ASP A 271 -11.55 -20.02 -12.02
N VAL A 272 -12.67 -20.53 -11.50
CA VAL A 272 -14.01 -20.00 -11.80
C VAL A 272 -14.32 -18.94 -10.74
N VAL A 273 -14.67 -17.75 -11.20
CA VAL A 273 -15.00 -16.61 -10.33
C VAL A 273 -16.43 -16.15 -10.60
N THR A 274 -17.05 -15.62 -9.55
CA THR A 274 -18.36 -14.97 -9.62
C THR A 274 -18.22 -13.47 -9.54
N LYS A 275 -19.18 -12.74 -10.11
CA LYS A 275 -19.22 -11.28 -10.01
C LYS A 275 -19.12 -10.83 -8.55
N GLY A 276 -18.24 -9.86 -8.27
CA GLY A 276 -17.96 -9.38 -6.91
C GLY A 276 -16.92 -10.20 -6.12
N GLN A 277 -16.40 -11.30 -6.67
CA GLN A 277 -15.33 -12.05 -6.02
C GLN A 277 -14.01 -11.30 -6.12
N LYS A 278 -13.22 -11.26 -5.01
CA LYS A 278 -11.89 -10.65 -4.97
C LYS A 278 -10.94 -11.36 -5.94
N LEU A 279 -10.30 -10.60 -6.81
CA LEU A 279 -9.27 -11.09 -7.73
C LEU A 279 -7.87 -10.83 -7.18
N LEU A 280 -7.59 -9.59 -6.79
CA LEU A 280 -6.31 -9.16 -6.26
C LEU A 280 -6.49 -7.88 -5.42
N SER A 281 -5.49 -7.51 -4.64
CA SER A 281 -5.40 -6.17 -4.06
C SER A 281 -4.08 -5.51 -4.43
N LEU A 282 -4.13 -4.19 -4.53
CA LEU A 282 -2.96 -3.35 -4.79
C LEU A 282 -2.90 -2.23 -3.75
N GLU A 283 -1.70 -1.74 -3.49
CA GLU A 283 -1.43 -0.65 -2.57
C GLU A 283 -0.66 0.46 -3.27
N ALA A 284 -1.09 1.68 -3.03
CA ALA A 284 -0.38 2.89 -3.40
C ALA A 284 -0.36 3.85 -2.22
N MET A 285 0.82 4.25 -1.75
CA MET A 285 0.99 5.24 -0.68
C MET A 285 0.13 4.96 0.57
N LYS A 286 0.11 3.71 1.04
CA LYS A 286 -0.70 3.23 2.18
C LYS A 286 -2.22 3.22 1.92
N MET A 287 -2.63 3.34 0.68
CA MET A 287 -3.99 3.12 0.20
C MET A 287 -4.08 1.71 -0.36
N GLU A 288 -4.81 0.81 0.26
CA GLU A 288 -5.09 -0.50 -0.29
C GLU A 288 -6.43 -0.48 -1.04
N THR A 289 -6.45 -1.04 -2.24
CA THR A 289 -7.63 -1.13 -3.08
C THR A 289 -7.76 -2.56 -3.59
N THR A 290 -8.94 -3.15 -3.41
CA THR A 290 -9.24 -4.49 -3.89
C THR A 290 -9.90 -4.41 -5.27
N VAL A 291 -9.42 -5.24 -6.19
CA VAL A 291 -10.02 -5.43 -7.52
C VAL A 291 -10.89 -6.67 -7.48
N TYR A 292 -12.14 -6.49 -7.85
CA TYR A 292 -13.16 -7.55 -7.85
C TYR A 292 -13.51 -7.98 -9.28
N ALA A 293 -14.01 -9.19 -9.42
CA ALA A 293 -14.55 -9.70 -10.69
C ALA A 293 -15.79 -8.89 -11.11
N GLU A 294 -15.77 -8.31 -12.29
CA GLU A 294 -16.90 -7.55 -12.84
C GLU A 294 -18.01 -8.44 -13.38
N ARG A 295 -17.70 -9.69 -13.63
CA ARG A 295 -18.63 -10.71 -14.17
C ARG A 295 -18.28 -12.10 -13.70
N ASP A 296 -19.21 -13.03 -13.90
CA ASP A 296 -18.94 -14.46 -13.77
C ASP A 296 -18.06 -14.92 -14.94
N GLY A 297 -17.16 -15.85 -14.67
CA GLY A 297 -16.29 -16.42 -15.72
C GLY A 297 -15.14 -17.26 -15.18
N ARG A 298 -14.29 -17.70 -16.08
CA ARG A 298 -13.05 -18.42 -15.75
C ARG A 298 -11.87 -17.50 -15.98
N ILE A 299 -10.91 -17.47 -15.07
CA ILE A 299 -9.65 -16.75 -15.25
C ILE A 299 -8.78 -17.52 -16.24
N GLY A 300 -8.40 -16.88 -17.34
CA GLY A 300 -7.50 -17.45 -18.34
C GLY A 300 -6.04 -17.22 -17.98
N GLU A 301 -5.72 -15.99 -17.60
CA GLU A 301 -4.35 -15.56 -17.35
C GLU A 301 -4.28 -14.57 -16.17
N VAL A 302 -3.22 -14.67 -15.38
CA VAL A 302 -2.86 -13.69 -14.35
C VAL A 302 -1.44 -13.20 -14.65
N LEU A 303 -1.30 -11.91 -14.95
CA LEU A 303 -0.05 -11.32 -15.46
C LEU A 303 0.79 -10.65 -14.37
N VAL A 304 0.33 -10.70 -13.13
CA VAL A 304 0.99 -10.06 -11.98
C VAL A 304 1.14 -11.04 -10.82
N ALA A 305 2.13 -10.77 -9.97
CA ALA A 305 2.35 -11.47 -8.71
C ALA A 305 2.45 -10.47 -7.55
N PRO A 306 2.29 -10.90 -6.29
CA PRO A 306 2.58 -10.04 -5.15
C PRO A 306 3.97 -9.41 -5.26
N GLY A 307 4.06 -8.10 -4.97
CA GLY A 307 5.28 -7.30 -5.14
C GLY A 307 5.49 -6.74 -6.55
N THR A 308 4.59 -6.99 -7.51
CA THR A 308 4.66 -6.41 -8.86
C THR A 308 4.17 -4.96 -8.87
N PRO A 309 4.98 -3.98 -9.34
CA PRO A 309 4.50 -2.63 -9.60
C PRO A 309 3.61 -2.60 -10.85
N VAL A 310 2.53 -1.82 -10.81
CA VAL A 310 1.60 -1.62 -11.93
C VAL A 310 1.27 -0.15 -12.11
N GLU A 311 1.03 0.27 -13.36
CA GLU A 311 0.47 1.59 -13.70
C GLU A 311 -1.05 1.51 -13.85
N ALA A 312 -1.74 2.65 -13.77
CA ALA A 312 -3.18 2.71 -14.02
C ALA A 312 -3.53 2.17 -15.41
N GLY A 313 -4.51 1.28 -15.45
CA GLY A 313 -4.96 0.62 -16.68
C GLY A 313 -4.05 -0.52 -17.16
N GLU A 314 -2.92 -0.83 -16.53
CA GLU A 314 -2.15 -2.03 -16.93
C GLU A 314 -2.95 -3.31 -16.73
N LEU A 315 -2.86 -4.20 -17.71
CA LEU A 315 -3.54 -5.50 -17.70
C LEU A 315 -2.98 -6.38 -16.58
N VAL A 316 -3.82 -6.75 -15.61
CA VAL A 316 -3.42 -7.57 -14.45
C VAL A 316 -3.95 -9.00 -14.52
N ALA A 317 -5.11 -9.19 -15.14
CA ALA A 317 -5.69 -10.51 -15.38
C ALA A 317 -6.56 -10.50 -16.64
N ARG A 318 -6.80 -11.68 -17.21
CA ARG A 318 -7.68 -11.87 -18.36
C ARG A 318 -8.59 -13.07 -18.11
N TYR A 319 -9.86 -12.93 -18.44
CA TYR A 319 -10.79 -14.07 -18.49
C TYR A 319 -10.45 -14.97 -19.68
N ALA A 320 -10.68 -16.27 -19.53
CA ALA A 320 -10.57 -17.23 -20.63
C ALA A 320 -11.62 -16.92 -21.71
N ASP A 321 -11.29 -17.24 -22.94
CA ASP A 321 -12.28 -17.28 -24.02
C ASP A 321 -13.34 -18.34 -23.67
N ALA A 322 -14.62 -18.02 -23.98
CA ALA A 322 -15.75 -18.86 -23.67
C ALA A 322 -15.76 -20.12 -24.54
#